data_bfad55c17e7e5a7f4a1af2aa9ad1f1bf
#
_entry.id   bfad55c17e7e5a7f4a1af2aa9ad1f1bf
#
_cell.length_a   1.000
_cell.length_b   1.000
_cell.length_c   1.000
_cell.angle_alpha   90.00
_cell.angle_beta   90.00
_cell.angle_gamma   90.00
#
_symmetry.space_group_name_H-M   'P 1'
#
loop_
_entity.id
_entity.type
_entity.pdbx_description
1 polymer ?
#
loop_
_entity_poly.entity_id
_entity_poly.type
_entity_poly.pdbx_seq_one_letter_code
_entity_poly.pdbx_strand_id
1 'polypeptide(L)'
;MKHTQVSHELDDMKSQHLLEHGDKIIYCAIKQYMNKDTRICFPSIPTISQLLKCSPNKVKSAIKRLVANNVIQVTKDGRKNSYYFPESDFDKRFEMFTDEFIKLDLELNVKEYYMDIQQYLYGKETGIGKCSFSNAELARRTGWSIVSVKKYNTILIERGLLEENSTDFKDESGLPIVQKSFDLNGLQQAALWVKAVTEQITTNTQDIEQLKEDNAQMRKELDDLKKQLSLQRNKTEDIFEFKF
;
A
#
# COMPACT_ATOMS: atom_id res chain seq x y z
N MET A 1 -6.13 -8.70 11.04
CA MET A 1 -6.64 -7.96 9.87
C MET A 1 -5.71 -8.27 8.70
N LYS A 2 -6.20 -8.80 7.59
CA LYS A 2 -5.37 -9.01 6.40
C LYS A 2 -5.32 -7.73 5.61
N HIS A 3 -4.17 -7.43 5.03
CA HIS A 3 -3.96 -6.29 4.15
C HIS A 3 -3.57 -6.78 2.76
N THR A 4 -4.14 -6.16 1.74
CA THR A 4 -3.78 -6.41 0.34
C THR A 4 -2.98 -5.21 -0.16
N GLN A 5 -1.75 -5.47 -0.56
CA GLN A 5 -0.85 -4.50 -1.17
C GLN A 5 -1.21 -4.31 -2.65
N VAL A 6 -1.34 -3.09 -3.09
CA VAL A 6 -1.73 -2.71 -4.46
C VAL A 6 -0.74 -1.70 -5.00
N SER A 7 -0.13 -2.02 -6.13
CA SER A 7 0.84 -1.14 -6.78
C SER A 7 0.18 0.05 -7.46
N HIS A 8 0.82 1.21 -7.40
CA HIS A 8 0.44 2.40 -8.19
C HIS A 8 0.58 2.21 -9.70
N GLU A 9 1.34 1.21 -10.16
CA GLU A 9 1.46 0.92 -11.60
C GLU A 9 0.12 0.52 -12.24
N LEU A 10 -0.83 -0.02 -11.45
CA LEU A 10 -2.17 -0.26 -11.94
C LEU A 10 -2.89 1.03 -12.34
N ASP A 11 -2.60 2.15 -11.66
CA ASP A 11 -3.13 3.47 -12.01
C ASP A 11 -2.46 4.01 -13.27
N ASP A 12 -1.15 3.78 -13.43
CA ASP A 12 -0.42 4.13 -14.65
C ASP A 12 -0.94 3.33 -15.84
N MET A 13 -1.17 2.01 -15.69
CA MET A 13 -1.78 1.16 -16.72
C MET A 13 -3.20 1.62 -17.08
N LYS A 14 -3.98 2.07 -16.10
CA LYS A 14 -5.32 2.62 -16.33
C LYS A 14 -5.26 3.93 -17.11
N SER A 15 -4.31 4.81 -16.81
CA SER A 15 -4.09 6.04 -17.55
C SER A 15 -3.68 5.81 -19.01
N GLN A 16 -3.01 4.68 -19.29
CA GLN A 16 -2.63 4.23 -20.64
C GLN A 16 -3.73 3.43 -21.35
N HIS A 17 -4.93 3.33 -20.75
CA HIS A 17 -6.06 2.53 -21.28
C HIS A 17 -5.78 1.02 -21.41
N LEU A 18 -4.78 0.50 -20.72
CA LEU A 18 -4.49 -0.93 -20.66
C LEU A 18 -5.44 -1.66 -19.68
N LEU A 19 -5.92 -0.96 -18.66
CA LEU A 19 -6.92 -1.42 -17.71
C LEU A 19 -8.15 -0.51 -17.75
N GLU A 20 -9.31 -1.08 -17.42
CA GLU A 20 -10.56 -0.36 -17.30
C GLU A 20 -10.94 -0.12 -15.82
N HIS A 21 -11.90 0.78 -15.61
CA HIS A 21 -12.51 0.96 -14.29
C HIS A 21 -13.15 -0.33 -13.79
N GLY A 22 -12.81 -0.72 -12.56
CA GLY A 22 -13.20 -1.97 -11.92
C GLY A 22 -12.10 -3.03 -11.91
N ASP A 23 -11.06 -2.90 -12.72
CA ASP A 23 -10.00 -3.91 -12.80
C ASP A 23 -9.09 -3.91 -11.57
N LYS A 24 -8.76 -2.73 -11.05
CA LYS A 24 -7.93 -2.56 -9.84
C LYS A 24 -8.60 -3.21 -8.61
N ILE A 25 -9.89 -2.97 -8.41
CA ILE A 25 -10.59 -3.58 -7.26
C ILE A 25 -10.80 -5.09 -7.46
N ILE A 26 -10.97 -5.58 -8.70
CA ILE A 26 -11.02 -7.03 -8.98
C ILE A 26 -9.66 -7.68 -8.72
N TYR A 27 -8.56 -7.04 -9.11
CA TYR A 27 -7.22 -7.49 -8.74
C TYR A 27 -7.05 -7.62 -7.23
N CYS A 28 -7.46 -6.61 -6.45
CA CYS A 28 -7.41 -6.65 -4.99
C CYS A 28 -8.23 -7.81 -4.42
N ALA A 29 -9.44 -8.00 -4.95
CA ALA A 29 -10.33 -9.07 -4.51
C ALA A 29 -9.78 -10.48 -4.79
N ILE A 30 -8.97 -10.65 -5.83
CA ILE A 30 -8.25 -11.90 -6.08
C ILE A 30 -7.05 -12.02 -5.14
N LYS A 31 -6.24 -10.95 -5.03
CA LYS A 31 -4.98 -10.94 -4.28
C LYS A 31 -5.18 -11.17 -2.77
N GLN A 32 -6.32 -10.79 -2.18
CA GLN A 32 -6.61 -11.08 -0.76
C GLN A 32 -6.58 -12.57 -0.40
N TYR A 33 -6.81 -13.46 -1.38
CA TYR A 33 -6.72 -14.91 -1.20
C TYR A 33 -5.31 -15.47 -1.41
N MET A 34 -4.35 -14.64 -1.79
CA MET A 34 -3.00 -15.06 -2.13
C MET A 34 -2.28 -15.65 -0.91
N ASN A 35 -1.66 -16.79 -1.11
CA ASN A 35 -0.67 -17.33 -0.18
C ASN A 35 0.64 -16.54 -0.38
N LYS A 36 1.22 -16.04 0.71
CA LYS A 36 2.41 -15.16 0.67
C LYS A 36 3.66 -15.88 0.15
N ASP A 37 3.81 -17.16 0.50
CA ASP A 37 5.01 -17.93 0.18
C ASP A 37 5.00 -18.43 -1.27
N THR A 38 3.83 -18.90 -1.75
CA THR A 38 3.70 -19.44 -3.10
C THR A 38 3.24 -18.39 -4.12
N ARG A 39 2.71 -17.27 -3.67
CA ARG A 39 2.09 -16.20 -4.47
C ARG A 39 0.92 -16.69 -5.34
N ILE A 40 0.30 -17.79 -4.94
CA ILE A 40 -0.80 -18.44 -5.67
C ILE A 40 -2.10 -18.34 -4.86
N CYS A 41 -3.23 -18.22 -5.56
CA CYS A 41 -4.56 -18.35 -4.97
C CYS A 41 -5.56 -18.97 -5.96
N PHE A 42 -6.73 -19.37 -5.43
CA PHE A 42 -7.72 -20.16 -6.18
C PHE A 42 -9.16 -19.65 -6.03
N PRO A 43 -9.44 -18.33 -5.87
CA PRO A 43 -10.82 -17.90 -5.75
C PRO A 43 -11.57 -18.18 -7.05
N SER A 44 -12.83 -18.63 -6.93
CA SER A 44 -13.67 -18.83 -8.10
C SER A 44 -14.23 -17.50 -8.61
N ILE A 45 -14.57 -17.43 -9.91
CA ILE A 45 -15.24 -16.25 -10.49
C ILE A 45 -16.53 -15.90 -9.75
N PRO A 46 -17.41 -16.88 -9.41
CA PRO A 46 -18.57 -16.59 -8.58
C PRO A 46 -18.22 -15.99 -7.20
N THR A 47 -17.18 -16.50 -6.55
CA THR A 47 -16.71 -15.98 -5.25
C THR A 47 -16.34 -14.49 -5.36
N ILE A 48 -15.54 -14.12 -6.38
CA ILE A 48 -15.13 -12.73 -6.62
C ILE A 48 -16.33 -11.87 -6.99
N SER A 49 -17.20 -12.36 -7.88
CA SER A 49 -18.43 -11.69 -8.32
C SER A 49 -19.36 -11.37 -7.14
N GLN A 50 -19.56 -12.33 -6.25
CA GLN A 50 -20.37 -12.19 -5.05
C GLN A 50 -19.76 -11.21 -4.06
N LEU A 51 -18.45 -11.31 -3.81
CA LEU A 51 -17.70 -10.43 -2.91
C LEU A 51 -17.80 -8.96 -3.35
N LEU A 52 -17.70 -8.70 -4.64
CA LEU A 52 -17.70 -7.34 -5.20
C LEU A 52 -19.10 -6.89 -5.68
N LYS A 53 -20.13 -7.72 -5.55
CA LYS A 53 -21.48 -7.46 -6.04
C LYS A 53 -21.52 -7.00 -7.51
N CYS A 54 -20.74 -7.66 -8.36
CA CYS A 54 -20.63 -7.39 -9.78
C CYS A 54 -20.93 -8.62 -10.63
N SER A 55 -21.16 -8.44 -11.93
CA SER A 55 -21.44 -9.57 -12.82
C SER A 55 -20.21 -10.48 -13.02
N PRO A 56 -20.40 -11.81 -13.16
CA PRO A 56 -19.31 -12.73 -13.50
C PRO A 56 -18.57 -12.36 -14.80
N ASN A 57 -19.29 -11.73 -15.76
CA ASN A 57 -18.69 -11.29 -17.02
C ASN A 57 -17.72 -10.11 -16.80
N LYS A 58 -18.03 -9.19 -15.91
CA LYS A 58 -17.13 -8.09 -15.51
C LYS A 58 -15.82 -8.68 -14.94
N VAL A 59 -15.93 -9.66 -14.02
CA VAL A 59 -14.76 -10.35 -13.44
C VAL A 59 -13.92 -11.05 -14.52
N LYS A 60 -14.57 -11.78 -15.44
CA LYS A 60 -13.87 -12.47 -16.54
C LYS A 60 -13.13 -11.49 -17.46
N SER A 61 -13.76 -10.36 -17.79
CA SER A 61 -13.15 -9.34 -18.65
C SER A 61 -11.96 -8.68 -17.98
N ALA A 62 -12.07 -8.35 -16.68
CA ALA A 62 -10.97 -7.82 -15.89
C ALA A 62 -9.79 -8.80 -15.83
N ILE A 63 -10.05 -10.08 -15.52
CA ILE A 63 -8.99 -11.12 -15.51
C ILE A 63 -8.28 -11.21 -16.86
N LYS A 64 -9.02 -11.15 -17.98
CA LYS A 64 -8.40 -11.16 -19.31
C LYS A 64 -7.44 -9.98 -19.51
N ARG A 65 -7.83 -8.77 -19.11
CA ARG A 65 -6.98 -7.57 -19.22
C ARG A 65 -5.77 -7.65 -18.29
N LEU A 66 -5.95 -8.10 -17.07
CA LEU A 66 -4.85 -8.28 -16.10
C LEU A 66 -3.82 -9.30 -16.62
N VAL A 67 -4.28 -10.39 -17.26
CA VAL A 67 -3.39 -11.38 -17.88
C VAL A 67 -2.69 -10.82 -19.12
N ALA A 68 -3.42 -10.13 -19.98
CA ALA A 68 -2.86 -9.53 -21.21
C ALA A 68 -1.75 -8.51 -20.90
N ASN A 69 -1.83 -7.84 -19.75
CA ASN A 69 -0.84 -6.87 -19.30
C ASN A 69 0.17 -7.46 -18.29
N ASN A 70 0.26 -8.78 -18.18
CA ASN A 70 1.20 -9.48 -17.30
C ASN A 70 1.10 -9.14 -15.81
N VAL A 71 -0.02 -8.56 -15.36
CA VAL A 71 -0.27 -8.23 -13.96
C VAL A 71 -0.46 -9.50 -13.12
N ILE A 72 -1.16 -10.48 -13.69
CA ILE A 72 -1.34 -11.83 -13.12
C ILE A 72 -1.15 -12.89 -14.19
N GLN A 73 -0.81 -14.09 -13.75
CA GLN A 73 -0.85 -15.27 -14.62
C GLN A 73 -1.98 -16.18 -14.17
N VAL A 74 -2.66 -16.80 -15.12
CA VAL A 74 -3.77 -17.72 -14.85
C VAL A 74 -3.52 -19.07 -15.51
N THR A 75 -3.51 -20.10 -14.69
CA THR A 75 -3.51 -21.49 -15.15
C THR A 75 -4.85 -22.14 -14.80
N LYS A 76 -5.26 -23.10 -15.61
CA LYS A 76 -6.48 -23.87 -15.36
C LYS A 76 -6.10 -25.31 -14.98
N ASP A 77 -6.63 -25.75 -13.85
CA ASP A 77 -6.61 -27.13 -13.46
C ASP A 77 -8.06 -27.66 -13.44
N GLY A 78 -8.46 -28.34 -14.48
CA GLY A 78 -9.83 -28.73 -14.71
C GLY A 78 -10.79 -27.53 -14.75
N ARG A 79 -11.69 -27.43 -13.78
CA ARG A 79 -12.67 -26.34 -13.65
C ARG A 79 -12.20 -25.18 -12.78
N LYS A 80 -11.02 -25.29 -12.14
CA LYS A 80 -10.51 -24.30 -11.19
C LYS A 80 -9.48 -23.40 -11.88
N ASN A 81 -9.57 -22.10 -11.62
CA ASN A 81 -8.51 -21.15 -11.99
C ASN A 81 -7.51 -21.08 -10.84
N SER A 82 -6.24 -21.09 -11.18
CA SER A 82 -5.13 -20.77 -10.31
C SER A 82 -4.55 -19.43 -10.76
N TYR A 83 -4.43 -18.48 -9.85
CA TYR A 83 -3.90 -17.16 -10.11
C TYR A 83 -2.53 -17.03 -9.45
N TYR A 84 -1.52 -16.68 -10.22
CA TYR A 84 -0.18 -16.41 -9.75
C TYR A 84 0.14 -14.93 -9.92
N PHE A 85 0.74 -14.33 -8.89
CA PHE A 85 1.17 -12.94 -8.87
C PHE A 85 2.69 -12.89 -9.04
N PRO A 86 3.21 -12.51 -10.22
CA PRO A 86 4.65 -12.46 -10.44
C PRO A 86 5.31 -11.48 -9.46
N GLU A 87 6.55 -11.76 -9.11
CA GLU A 87 7.42 -10.76 -8.52
C GLU A 87 7.71 -9.74 -9.59
N SER A 88 7.22 -8.56 -9.38
CA SER A 88 7.51 -7.44 -10.25
C SER A 88 8.12 -6.34 -9.40
N ASP A 89 8.83 -5.42 -10.02
CA ASP A 89 9.25 -4.14 -9.42
C ASP A 89 8.06 -3.27 -8.96
N PHE A 90 6.83 -3.81 -9.06
CA PHE A 90 5.58 -3.26 -8.55
C PHE A 90 5.60 -2.93 -7.04
N ASP A 91 6.63 -3.39 -6.31
CA ASP A 91 6.66 -3.22 -4.85
C ASP A 91 7.21 -1.87 -4.37
N LYS A 92 7.64 -0.99 -5.27
CA LYS A 92 8.29 0.28 -4.86
C LYS A 92 7.33 1.38 -4.40
N ARG A 93 6.11 1.40 -4.92
CA ARG A 93 5.04 2.33 -4.51
C ARG A 93 3.73 1.59 -4.47
N PHE A 94 3.16 1.43 -3.29
CA PHE A 94 1.94 0.67 -3.09
C PHE A 94 1.04 1.29 -2.03
N GLU A 95 -0.24 0.96 -2.13
CA GLU A 95 -1.25 1.22 -1.12
C GLU A 95 -1.67 -0.08 -0.45
N MET A 96 -2.13 0.03 0.77
CA MET A 96 -2.61 -1.12 1.55
C MET A 96 -4.11 -1.00 1.77
N PHE A 97 -4.86 -2.01 1.34
CA PHE A 97 -6.29 -2.10 1.56
C PHE A 97 -6.62 -3.27 2.49
N THR A 98 -7.54 -3.02 3.40
CA THR A 98 -8.00 -4.06 4.32
C THR A 98 -9.05 -4.95 3.67
N ASP A 99 -9.16 -6.19 4.16
CA ASP A 99 -10.21 -7.11 3.73
C ASP A 99 -11.61 -6.54 4.02
N GLU A 100 -11.75 -5.74 5.09
CA GLU A 100 -12.99 -5.07 5.46
C GLU A 100 -13.39 -4.05 4.41
N PHE A 101 -12.44 -3.27 3.87
CA PHE A 101 -12.73 -2.33 2.80
C PHE A 101 -13.29 -3.03 1.56
N ILE A 102 -12.69 -4.14 1.15
CA ILE A 102 -13.17 -4.91 -0.01
C ILE A 102 -14.60 -5.42 0.19
N LYS A 103 -14.95 -5.76 1.44
CA LYS A 103 -16.30 -6.25 1.83
C LYS A 103 -17.34 -5.16 2.03
N LEU A 104 -16.96 -3.88 2.05
CA LEU A 104 -17.91 -2.79 2.22
C LEU A 104 -19.09 -2.91 1.24
N ASP A 105 -20.28 -2.53 1.69
CA ASP A 105 -21.48 -2.49 0.85
C ASP A 105 -21.49 -1.22 -0.02
N LEU A 106 -20.60 -1.19 -1.00
CA LEU A 106 -20.45 -0.13 -1.98
C LEU A 106 -20.43 -0.72 -3.39
N GLU A 107 -20.90 0.05 -4.37
CA GLU A 107 -20.74 -0.29 -5.78
C GLU A 107 -19.24 -0.46 -6.15
N LEU A 108 -18.95 -1.35 -7.08
CA LEU A 108 -17.59 -1.66 -7.54
C LEU A 108 -16.80 -0.38 -7.90
N ASN A 109 -17.42 0.48 -8.69
CA ASN A 109 -16.77 1.70 -9.18
C ASN A 109 -16.54 2.73 -8.05
N VAL A 110 -17.40 2.78 -7.04
CA VAL A 110 -17.21 3.65 -5.85
C VAL A 110 -16.02 3.17 -5.04
N LYS A 111 -15.88 1.84 -4.85
CA LYS A 111 -14.71 1.26 -4.19
C LYS A 111 -13.42 1.59 -4.92
N GLU A 112 -13.38 1.41 -6.24
CA GLU A 112 -12.19 1.72 -7.02
C GLU A 112 -11.87 3.22 -7.01
N TYR A 113 -12.88 4.08 -7.15
CA TYR A 113 -12.67 5.52 -7.05
C TYR A 113 -12.09 5.92 -5.68
N TYR A 114 -12.58 5.32 -4.60
CA TYR A 114 -12.00 5.55 -3.27
C TYR A 114 -10.52 5.13 -3.19
N MET A 115 -10.16 3.99 -3.79
CA MET A 115 -8.76 3.58 -3.92
C MET A 115 -7.95 4.59 -4.72
N ASP A 116 -8.48 5.08 -5.84
CA ASP A 116 -7.78 6.03 -6.71
C ASP A 116 -7.50 7.37 -6.03
N ILE A 117 -8.41 7.85 -5.16
CA ILE A 117 -8.21 9.12 -4.46
C ILE A 117 -7.32 9.01 -3.23
N GLN A 118 -7.20 7.82 -2.62
CA GLN A 118 -6.39 7.64 -1.42
C GLN A 118 -4.93 8.08 -1.63
N GLN A 119 -4.33 7.79 -2.78
CA GLN A 119 -2.97 8.20 -3.10
C GLN A 119 -2.77 9.72 -3.02
N TYR A 120 -3.82 10.50 -3.26
CA TYR A 120 -3.78 11.97 -3.20
C TYR A 120 -4.10 12.51 -1.80
N LEU A 121 -4.74 11.69 -0.95
CA LEU A 121 -4.99 12.02 0.45
C LEU A 121 -3.75 11.82 1.33
N TYR A 122 -2.71 11.15 0.82
CA TYR A 122 -1.44 10.87 1.52
C TYR A 122 -0.28 11.76 1.11
N GLY A 123 -0.54 12.87 0.40
CA GLY A 123 0.52 13.76 -0.07
C GLY A 123 1.34 14.35 1.08
N LYS A 124 2.67 14.44 0.90
CA LYS A 124 3.61 15.03 1.88
C LYS A 124 3.30 16.51 2.18
N GLU A 125 2.65 17.20 1.25
CA GLU A 125 2.40 18.64 1.34
C GLU A 125 1.14 19.00 2.13
N THR A 126 0.15 18.08 2.19
CA THR A 126 -1.16 18.35 2.79
C THR A 126 -1.39 17.66 4.13
N GLY A 127 -0.46 16.80 4.56
CA GLY A 127 -0.62 15.94 5.74
C GLY A 127 -1.39 14.65 5.43
N ILE A 128 -1.38 13.74 6.39
CA ILE A 128 -2.03 12.43 6.23
C ILE A 128 -3.56 12.62 6.18
N GLY A 129 -4.17 12.12 5.14
CA GLY A 129 -5.63 12.04 5.01
C GLY A 129 -6.32 13.27 4.41
N LYS A 130 -5.57 14.23 3.87
CA LYS A 130 -6.16 15.47 3.30
C LYS A 130 -5.76 15.70 1.85
N CYS A 131 -6.69 16.17 1.03
CA CYS A 131 -6.37 16.76 -0.26
C CYS A 131 -7.26 17.98 -0.53
N SER A 132 -6.71 18.97 -1.21
CA SER A 132 -7.41 20.21 -1.59
C SER A 132 -7.70 20.27 -3.09
N PHE A 133 -7.97 19.14 -3.71
CA PHE A 133 -8.25 19.07 -5.14
C PHE A 133 -9.73 19.34 -5.44
N SER A 134 -9.97 20.16 -6.46
CA SER A 134 -11.32 20.31 -6.99
C SER A 134 -11.82 19.01 -7.64
N ASN A 135 -13.15 18.86 -7.78
CA ASN A 135 -13.72 17.71 -8.49
C ASN A 135 -13.19 17.59 -9.93
N ALA A 136 -12.90 18.70 -10.59
CA ALA A 136 -12.31 18.70 -11.93
C ALA A 136 -10.88 18.16 -11.91
N GLU A 137 -10.08 18.56 -10.93
CA GLU A 137 -8.72 18.06 -10.77
C GLU A 137 -8.68 16.58 -10.38
N LEU A 138 -9.58 16.13 -9.50
CA LEU A 138 -9.72 14.71 -9.18
C LEU A 138 -10.12 13.91 -10.42
N ALA A 139 -11.06 14.41 -11.22
CA ALA A 139 -11.46 13.77 -12.47
C ALA A 139 -10.26 13.61 -13.42
N ARG A 140 -9.47 14.67 -13.60
CA ARG A 140 -8.27 14.67 -14.45
C ARG A 140 -7.22 13.67 -13.97
N ARG A 141 -6.99 13.58 -12.66
CA ARG A 141 -5.96 12.70 -12.06
C ARG A 141 -6.35 11.24 -12.05
N THR A 142 -7.63 10.95 -11.83
CA THR A 142 -8.11 9.58 -11.65
C THR A 142 -8.68 8.96 -12.93
N GLY A 143 -8.85 9.77 -13.98
CA GLY A 143 -9.48 9.33 -15.24
C GLY A 143 -11.00 9.13 -15.17
N TRP A 144 -11.64 9.45 -14.04
CA TRP A 144 -13.09 9.41 -13.91
C TRP A 144 -13.74 10.65 -14.52
N SER A 145 -14.98 10.52 -15.01
CA SER A 145 -15.74 11.72 -15.42
C SER A 145 -16.06 12.60 -14.21
N ILE A 146 -16.12 13.92 -14.41
CA ILE A 146 -16.45 14.87 -13.33
C ILE A 146 -17.83 14.57 -12.69
N VAL A 147 -18.75 14.03 -13.48
CA VAL A 147 -20.09 13.61 -13.01
C VAL A 147 -19.96 12.41 -12.07
N SER A 148 -19.13 11.42 -12.45
CA SER A 148 -18.83 10.25 -11.61
C SER A 148 -18.14 10.66 -10.32
N VAL A 149 -17.15 11.55 -10.39
CA VAL A 149 -16.43 12.07 -9.20
C VAL A 149 -17.41 12.71 -8.22
N LYS A 150 -18.28 13.60 -8.69
CA LYS A 150 -19.30 14.23 -7.84
C LYS A 150 -20.22 13.19 -7.19
N LYS A 151 -20.75 12.25 -7.99
CA LYS A 151 -21.62 11.16 -7.48
C LYS A 151 -20.90 10.32 -6.42
N TYR A 152 -19.67 9.91 -6.69
CA TYR A 152 -18.94 9.04 -5.79
C TYR A 152 -18.51 9.73 -4.50
N ASN A 153 -18.10 11.00 -4.57
CA ASN A 153 -17.84 11.81 -3.37
C ASN A 153 -19.08 11.89 -2.47
N THR A 154 -20.26 12.16 -3.04
CA THR A 154 -21.51 12.18 -2.28
C THR A 154 -21.76 10.84 -1.57
N ILE A 155 -21.61 9.72 -2.28
CA ILE A 155 -21.80 8.38 -1.69
C ILE A 155 -20.79 8.13 -0.56
N LEU A 156 -19.52 8.50 -0.75
CA LEU A 156 -18.47 8.30 0.25
C LEU A 156 -18.68 9.17 1.50
N ILE A 157 -19.17 10.41 1.31
CA ILE A 157 -19.53 11.33 2.41
C ILE A 157 -20.72 10.77 3.19
N GLU A 158 -21.78 10.36 2.51
CA GLU A 158 -22.97 9.74 3.13
C GLU A 158 -22.65 8.47 3.92
N ARG A 159 -21.62 7.73 3.50
CA ARG A 159 -21.13 6.53 4.19
C ARG A 159 -20.08 6.83 5.28
N GLY A 160 -19.76 8.10 5.50
CA GLY A 160 -18.76 8.52 6.48
C GLY A 160 -17.34 8.06 6.17
N LEU A 161 -17.03 7.78 4.90
CA LEU A 161 -15.70 7.37 4.44
C LEU A 161 -14.85 8.56 3.99
N LEU A 162 -15.49 9.67 3.71
CA LEU A 162 -14.89 10.91 3.25
C LEU A 162 -15.59 12.07 3.94
N GLU A 163 -14.84 13.07 4.33
CA GLU A 163 -15.36 14.34 4.84
C GLU A 163 -15.04 15.46 3.85
N GLU A 164 -15.98 16.34 3.64
CA GLU A 164 -15.83 17.49 2.77
C GLU A 164 -15.79 18.77 3.63
N ASN A 165 -14.69 19.51 3.54
CA ASN A 165 -14.54 20.79 4.22
C ASN A 165 -14.49 21.90 3.18
N SER A 166 -15.29 22.96 3.36
CA SER A 166 -15.15 24.18 2.57
C SER A 166 -13.91 24.95 3.03
N THR A 167 -13.11 25.38 2.09
CA THR A 167 -11.97 26.27 2.37
C THR A 167 -12.37 27.71 2.08
N ASP A 168 -12.01 28.62 2.99
CA ASP A 168 -12.32 30.06 2.88
C ASP A 168 -11.37 30.82 1.94
N PHE A 169 -10.82 30.15 0.90
CA PHE A 169 -10.02 30.82 -0.09
C PHE A 169 -10.88 31.76 -0.95
N LYS A 170 -10.42 32.98 -1.12
CA LYS A 170 -11.02 33.96 -2.03
C LYS A 170 -10.12 34.13 -3.25
N ASP A 171 -10.73 34.35 -4.41
CA ASP A 171 -10.01 34.74 -5.62
C ASP A 171 -9.52 36.19 -5.54
N GLU A 172 -8.79 36.64 -6.56
CA GLU A 172 -8.28 38.03 -6.65
C GLU A 172 -9.40 39.09 -6.65
N SER A 173 -10.64 38.69 -6.94
CA SER A 173 -11.84 39.54 -6.90
C SER A 173 -12.53 39.50 -5.52
N GLY A 174 -12.02 38.74 -4.57
CA GLY A 174 -12.61 38.55 -3.24
C GLY A 174 -13.81 37.61 -3.21
N LEU A 175 -14.13 36.93 -4.32
CA LEU A 175 -15.18 35.92 -4.36
C LEU A 175 -14.68 34.60 -3.76
N PRO A 176 -15.51 33.90 -2.99
CA PRO A 176 -15.12 32.63 -2.39
C PRO A 176 -14.81 31.60 -3.47
N ILE A 177 -13.57 31.17 -3.53
CA ILE A 177 -13.20 29.97 -4.28
C ILE A 177 -13.70 28.81 -3.44
N VAL A 178 -14.75 28.16 -3.89
CA VAL A 178 -15.24 26.92 -3.26
C VAL A 178 -14.27 25.79 -3.61
N GLN A 179 -13.14 25.81 -2.93
CA GLN A 179 -12.20 24.70 -2.95
C GLN A 179 -12.62 23.75 -1.84
N LYS A 180 -13.07 22.57 -2.22
CA LYS A 180 -13.48 21.53 -1.29
C LYS A 180 -12.24 20.73 -0.92
N SER A 181 -11.91 20.65 0.34
CA SER A 181 -10.94 19.68 0.83
C SER A 181 -11.68 18.41 1.22
N PHE A 182 -11.08 17.27 0.92
CA PHE A 182 -11.59 15.97 1.30
C PHE A 182 -10.66 15.41 2.37
N ASP A 183 -11.23 15.06 3.51
CA ASP A 183 -10.52 14.43 4.61
C ASP A 183 -11.03 13.00 4.79
N LEU A 184 -10.14 12.08 5.08
CA LEU A 184 -10.55 10.77 5.56
C LEU A 184 -11.23 10.92 6.92
N ASN A 185 -12.27 10.12 7.14
CA ASN A 185 -12.94 10.08 8.43
C ASN A 185 -11.91 9.88 9.56
N GLY A 186 -12.08 10.61 10.67
CA GLY A 186 -11.15 10.61 11.80
C GLY A 186 -10.83 9.20 12.35
N LEU A 187 -11.77 8.25 12.29
CA LEU A 187 -11.53 6.84 12.65
C LEU A 187 -10.56 6.17 11.69
N GLN A 188 -10.65 6.46 10.39
CA GLN A 188 -9.73 5.92 9.39
C GLN A 188 -8.35 6.58 9.51
N GLN A 189 -8.29 7.88 9.79
CA GLN A 189 -7.04 8.60 10.07
C GLN A 189 -6.33 7.99 11.29
N ALA A 190 -7.07 7.72 12.37
CA ALA A 190 -6.53 7.07 13.56
C ALA A 190 -6.01 5.64 13.26
N ALA A 191 -6.77 4.85 12.50
CA ALA A 191 -6.34 3.50 12.09
C ALA A 191 -5.07 3.51 11.24
N LEU A 192 -4.95 4.49 10.34
CA LEU A 192 -3.77 4.68 9.48
C LEU A 192 -2.56 5.14 10.31
N TRP A 193 -2.77 6.06 11.25
CA TRP A 193 -1.72 6.51 12.16
C TRP A 193 -1.19 5.36 13.03
N VAL A 194 -2.10 4.57 13.63
CA VAL A 194 -1.73 3.38 14.42
C VAL A 194 -0.91 2.41 13.56
N LYS A 195 -1.30 2.19 12.31
CA LYS A 195 -0.58 1.32 11.39
C LYS A 195 0.83 1.86 11.10
N ALA A 196 0.97 3.13 10.75
CA ALA A 196 2.27 3.75 10.47
C ALA A 196 3.21 3.66 11.66
N VAL A 197 2.69 3.93 12.87
CA VAL A 197 3.45 3.79 14.13
C VAL A 197 3.87 2.34 14.38
N THR A 198 2.97 1.38 14.13
CA THR A 198 3.28 -0.05 14.29
C THR A 198 4.38 -0.52 13.34
N GLU A 199 4.33 -0.08 12.08
CA GLU A 199 5.38 -0.38 11.08
C GLU A 199 6.73 0.21 11.50
N GLN A 200 6.73 1.44 12.01
CA GLN A 200 7.95 2.10 12.50
C GLN A 200 8.53 1.41 13.74
N ILE A 201 7.68 0.97 14.67
CA ILE A 201 8.11 0.17 15.83
C ILE A 201 8.73 -1.14 15.37
N THR A 202 8.15 -1.81 14.39
CA THR A 202 8.68 -3.08 13.87
C THR A 202 10.06 -2.88 13.25
N THR A 203 10.25 -1.86 12.43
CA THR A 203 11.54 -1.50 11.83
C THR A 203 12.58 -1.18 12.91
N ASN A 204 12.22 -0.30 13.87
CA ASN A 204 13.12 0.06 14.96
C ASN A 204 13.50 -1.16 15.82
N THR A 205 12.60 -2.13 15.99
CA THR A 205 12.88 -3.35 16.74
C THR A 205 13.92 -4.22 16.00
N GLN A 206 13.81 -4.35 14.68
CA GLN A 206 14.78 -5.05 13.85
C GLN A 206 16.17 -4.38 13.91
N ASP A 207 16.20 -3.04 13.80
CA ASP A 207 17.45 -2.27 13.91
C ASP A 207 18.11 -2.45 15.29
N ILE A 208 17.32 -2.49 16.37
CA ILE A 208 17.81 -2.75 17.73
C ILE A 208 18.39 -4.17 17.87
N GLU A 209 17.76 -5.17 17.26
CA GLU A 209 18.29 -6.53 17.27
C GLU A 209 19.61 -6.61 16.52
N GLN A 210 19.72 -6.00 15.35
CA GLN A 210 20.97 -5.93 14.58
C GLN A 210 22.08 -5.23 15.38
N LEU A 211 21.77 -4.09 16.01
CA LEU A 211 22.73 -3.37 16.85
C LEU A 211 23.19 -4.19 18.07
N LYS A 212 22.35 -5.05 18.63
CA LYS A 212 22.74 -5.96 19.71
C LYS A 212 23.72 -7.04 19.22
N GLU A 213 23.49 -7.59 18.03
CA GLU A 213 24.38 -8.56 17.41
C GLU A 213 25.74 -7.94 17.10
N ASP A 214 25.76 -6.76 16.50
CA ASP A 214 26.98 -6.00 16.20
C ASP A 214 27.78 -5.67 17.47
N ASN A 215 27.10 -5.24 18.53
CA ASN A 215 27.72 -5.00 19.83
C ASN A 215 28.30 -6.28 20.46
N ALA A 216 27.62 -7.41 20.32
CA ALA A 216 28.14 -8.69 20.81
C ALA A 216 29.39 -9.12 20.04
N GLN A 217 29.41 -8.88 18.74
CA GLN A 217 30.58 -9.14 17.90
C GLN A 217 31.76 -8.25 18.28
N MET A 218 31.55 -6.94 18.42
CA MET A 218 32.58 -6.00 18.84
C MET A 218 33.18 -6.33 20.23
N ARG A 219 32.35 -6.81 21.16
CA ARG A 219 32.85 -7.26 22.49
C ARG A 219 33.77 -8.45 22.36
N LYS A 220 33.45 -9.43 21.53
CA LYS A 220 34.34 -10.59 21.28
C LYS A 220 35.66 -10.14 20.68
N GLU A 221 35.66 -9.27 19.68
CA GLU A 221 36.84 -8.73 19.05
C GLU A 221 37.73 -7.96 20.06
N LEU A 222 37.09 -7.17 20.93
CA LEU A 222 37.78 -6.43 21.99
C LEU A 222 38.43 -7.37 23.02
N ASP A 223 37.78 -8.47 23.39
CA ASP A 223 38.34 -9.46 24.31
C ASP A 223 39.49 -10.24 23.68
N ASP A 224 39.40 -10.54 22.38
CA ASP A 224 40.51 -11.17 21.65
C ASP A 224 41.73 -10.24 21.51
N LEU A 225 41.52 -8.96 21.24
CA LEU A 225 42.55 -7.95 21.23
C LEU A 225 43.25 -7.80 22.60
N LYS A 226 42.47 -7.79 23.69
CA LYS A 226 42.99 -7.76 25.05
C LYS A 226 43.89 -8.97 25.35
N LYS A 227 43.49 -10.19 24.93
CA LYS A 227 44.30 -11.39 25.06
C LYS A 227 45.59 -11.29 24.26
N GLN A 228 45.54 -10.79 23.03
CA GLN A 228 46.73 -10.60 22.21
C GLN A 228 47.71 -9.59 22.85
N LEU A 229 47.17 -8.49 23.38
CA LEU A 229 47.97 -7.48 24.08
C LEU A 229 48.63 -8.05 25.34
N SER A 230 47.94 -8.86 26.14
CA SER A 230 48.49 -9.52 27.33
C SER A 230 49.63 -10.50 26.98
N LEU A 231 49.46 -11.25 25.88
CA LEU A 231 50.50 -12.15 25.37
C LEU A 231 51.74 -11.41 24.85
N GLN A 232 51.57 -10.28 24.21
CA GLN A 232 52.66 -9.42 23.76
C GLN A 232 53.44 -8.82 24.96
N ARG A 233 52.72 -8.39 25.99
CA ARG A 233 53.28 -7.80 27.20
C ARG A 233 54.14 -8.84 27.95
N ASN A 234 53.65 -10.05 28.13
CA ASN A 234 54.40 -11.13 28.75
C ASN A 234 55.66 -11.47 27.96
N LYS A 235 55.61 -11.50 26.61
CA LYS A 235 56.78 -11.70 25.77
C LYS A 235 57.83 -10.60 25.90
N THR A 236 57.41 -9.36 26.13
CA THR A 236 58.34 -8.25 26.36
C THR A 236 58.93 -8.27 27.75
N GLU A 237 58.22 -8.70 28.76
CA GLU A 237 58.72 -8.86 30.13
C GLU A 237 59.77 -10.02 30.18
N ASP A 238 59.51 -11.16 29.55
CA ASP A 238 60.48 -12.27 29.43
C ASP A 238 61.81 -11.87 28.73
N ILE A 239 61.75 -10.94 27.78
CA ILE A 239 62.97 -10.44 27.09
C ILE A 239 63.77 -9.50 27.98
N PHE A 240 63.18 -8.81 28.95
CA PHE A 240 63.87 -7.94 29.89
C PHE A 240 64.47 -8.71 31.04
N GLU A 241 63.93 -9.84 31.49
CA GLU A 241 64.47 -10.67 32.53
C GLU A 241 65.76 -11.44 32.09
N PHE A 242 65.92 -11.66 30.76
CA PHE A 242 67.14 -12.35 30.22
C PHE A 242 68.37 -11.44 29.98
N LYS A 243 68.26 -10.15 30.34
CA LYS A 243 69.37 -9.19 30.09
C LYS A 243 70.07 -8.67 31.33
N PHE A 244 70.01 -9.38 32.50
CA PHE A 244 70.80 -9.10 33.68
C PHE A 244 71.48 -10.35 34.19
#